data_76d681b679e50cd8ed8515d73d4238c7
#
_entry.id   76d681b679e50cd8ed8515d73d4238c7
#
_cell.length_a   1.000
_cell.length_b   1.000
_cell.length_c   1.000
_cell.angle_alpha   90.00
_cell.angle_beta   90.00
_cell.angle_gamma   90.00
#
_symmetry.space_group_name_H-M   'P 1'
#
loop_
_entity.id
_entity.type
_entity.pdbx_description
1 polymer ?
#
loop_
_entity_poly.entity_id
_entity_poly.type
_entity_poly.pdbx_seq_one_letter_code
_entity_poly.pdbx_strand_id
1 'polypeptide(L)'
;SDEAWTKTLEQIEIFQREILEKNREMKQIKKWNDIHTLKENEIGAVLTLEGAESFGNDFTKLEQLYDFGVLSIGLTWNNANLCADGVGELRGAGLTSLGKEVIIENNKRKVLTDVSHLSEKSFWDTLEIADYVFASHSNAKTICPHPRNLSDEQLKALFQKGGHIHLVFYPTFVKMNEKKVSIGHLVDHIDHICSLGGLHHIGFGSDFDGIDEFVQGLENAAKYPYFIEQLLKYYSEEHVRRFAYKNFLSFISSVHP
;
A
#
# COMPACT_ATOMS: atom_id res chain seq x y z
N SER A 1 -15.84 14.07 -7.16
CA SER A 1 -16.72 14.61 -8.22
C SER A 1 -17.41 13.46 -8.94
N ASP A 2 -18.49 13.75 -9.67
CA ASP A 2 -19.21 12.70 -10.42
C ASP A 2 -18.32 12.07 -11.50
N GLU A 3 -17.38 12.82 -12.05
CA GLU A 3 -16.38 12.28 -13.00
C GLU A 3 -15.46 11.27 -12.33
N ALA A 4 -14.92 11.58 -11.15
CA ALA A 4 -14.06 10.65 -10.40
C ALA A 4 -14.82 9.36 -10.03
N TRP A 5 -16.09 9.49 -9.64
CA TRP A 5 -16.94 8.33 -9.37
C TRP A 5 -17.16 7.47 -10.62
N THR A 6 -17.50 8.09 -11.75
CA THR A 6 -17.67 7.39 -13.02
C THR A 6 -16.39 6.62 -13.41
N LYS A 7 -15.22 7.27 -13.30
CA LYS A 7 -13.92 6.62 -13.57
C LYS A 7 -13.65 5.45 -12.64
N THR A 8 -13.99 5.56 -11.38
CA THR A 8 -13.85 4.47 -10.42
C THR A 8 -14.71 3.25 -10.81
N LEU A 9 -15.97 3.48 -11.20
CA LEU A 9 -16.85 2.41 -11.67
C LEU A 9 -16.34 1.77 -12.96
N GLU A 10 -15.86 2.57 -13.91
CA GLU A 10 -15.22 2.07 -15.15
C GLU A 10 -14.02 1.14 -14.84
N GLN A 11 -13.17 1.52 -13.88
CA GLN A 11 -12.02 0.69 -13.47
C GLN A 11 -12.46 -0.61 -12.80
N ILE A 12 -13.49 -0.57 -11.96
CA ILE A 12 -14.05 -1.78 -11.35
C ILE A 12 -14.64 -2.70 -12.44
N GLU A 13 -15.34 -2.15 -13.43
CA GLU A 13 -15.87 -2.93 -14.57
C GLU A 13 -14.72 -3.55 -15.38
N ILE A 14 -13.66 -2.80 -15.67
CA ILE A 14 -12.48 -3.32 -16.36
C ILE A 14 -11.84 -4.45 -15.56
N PHE A 15 -11.68 -4.29 -14.25
CA PHE A 15 -11.15 -5.34 -13.37
C PHE A 15 -11.98 -6.63 -13.46
N GLN A 16 -13.30 -6.54 -13.43
CA GLN A 16 -14.19 -7.69 -13.53
C GLN A 16 -14.07 -8.35 -14.91
N ARG A 17 -14.23 -7.57 -15.98
CA ARG A 17 -14.29 -8.08 -17.36
C ARG A 17 -12.92 -8.52 -17.88
N GLU A 18 -11.85 -7.71 -17.67
CA GLU A 18 -10.56 -7.95 -18.29
C GLU A 18 -9.63 -8.81 -17.42
N ILE A 19 -9.76 -8.75 -16.11
CA ILE A 19 -8.90 -9.50 -15.19
C ILE A 19 -9.58 -10.79 -14.74
N LEU A 20 -10.76 -10.71 -14.14
CA LEU A 20 -11.39 -11.90 -13.53
C LEU A 20 -12.03 -12.84 -14.55
N GLU A 21 -12.79 -12.32 -15.51
CA GLU A 21 -13.50 -13.16 -16.48
C GLU A 21 -12.56 -13.81 -17.51
N LYS A 22 -11.48 -13.08 -17.89
CA LYS A 22 -10.52 -13.58 -18.89
C LYS A 22 -9.42 -14.48 -18.31
N ASN A 23 -9.18 -14.46 -17.00
CA ASN A 23 -8.13 -15.23 -16.36
C ASN A 23 -8.73 -16.14 -15.29
N ARG A 24 -8.86 -17.42 -15.59
CA ARG A 24 -9.51 -18.40 -14.70
C ARG A 24 -8.79 -18.59 -13.37
N GLU A 25 -7.49 -18.37 -13.34
CA GLU A 25 -6.64 -18.41 -12.15
C GLU A 25 -6.81 -17.20 -11.22
N MET A 26 -7.33 -16.08 -11.73
CA MET A 26 -7.53 -14.88 -10.94
C MET A 26 -8.83 -14.97 -10.13
N LYS A 27 -8.73 -14.72 -8.83
CA LYS A 27 -9.87 -14.70 -7.89
C LYS A 27 -9.92 -13.39 -7.15
N GLN A 28 -11.06 -12.72 -7.17
CA GLN A 28 -11.24 -11.54 -6.33
C GLN A 28 -11.28 -11.95 -4.85
N ILE A 29 -10.47 -11.28 -4.06
CA ILE A 29 -10.51 -11.33 -2.59
C ILE A 29 -11.42 -10.20 -2.12
N LYS A 30 -12.61 -10.53 -1.63
CA LYS A 30 -13.60 -9.56 -1.11
C LYS A 30 -13.58 -9.44 0.42
N LYS A 31 -12.96 -10.38 1.08
CA LYS A 31 -12.69 -10.40 2.54
C LYS A 31 -11.30 -10.98 2.76
N TRP A 32 -10.58 -10.51 3.74
CA TRP A 32 -9.21 -10.99 3.98
C TRP A 32 -9.13 -12.51 4.16
N ASN A 33 -10.13 -13.14 4.76
CA ASN A 33 -10.18 -14.60 4.92
C ASN A 33 -10.30 -15.36 3.60
N ASP A 34 -10.74 -14.73 2.51
CA ASP A 34 -10.84 -15.40 1.20
C ASP A 34 -9.46 -15.84 0.69
N ILE A 35 -8.38 -15.16 1.13
CA ILE A 35 -7.02 -15.49 0.72
C ILE A 35 -6.61 -16.92 1.12
N HIS A 36 -7.18 -17.45 2.21
CA HIS A 36 -6.93 -18.81 2.68
C HIS A 36 -7.73 -19.88 1.88
N THR A 37 -8.65 -19.47 1.03
CA THR A 37 -9.44 -20.36 0.17
C THR A 37 -8.81 -20.56 -1.21
N LEU A 38 -7.76 -19.80 -1.54
CA LEU A 38 -7.05 -19.89 -2.82
C LEU A 38 -6.39 -21.27 -2.96
N LYS A 39 -6.53 -21.85 -4.15
CA LYS A 39 -5.84 -23.09 -4.53
C LYS A 39 -4.42 -22.79 -5.02
N GLU A 40 -3.59 -23.84 -5.12
CA GLU A 40 -2.17 -23.73 -5.48
C GLU A 40 -1.88 -22.93 -6.77
N ASN A 41 -2.79 -22.98 -7.75
CA ASN A 41 -2.65 -22.28 -9.03
C ASN A 41 -3.57 -21.06 -9.15
N GLU A 42 -4.12 -20.56 -8.05
CA GLU A 42 -4.97 -19.37 -8.05
C GLU A 42 -4.21 -18.16 -7.52
N ILE A 43 -4.51 -17.00 -8.08
CA ILE A 43 -3.94 -15.69 -7.71
C ILE A 43 -5.07 -14.84 -7.15
N GLY A 44 -4.92 -14.42 -5.90
CA GLY A 44 -5.85 -13.49 -5.27
C GLY A 44 -5.63 -12.06 -5.75
N ALA A 45 -6.69 -11.41 -6.21
CA ALA A 45 -6.71 -10.01 -6.61
C ALA A 45 -7.55 -9.20 -5.63
N VAL A 46 -6.97 -8.14 -5.08
CA VAL A 46 -7.60 -7.24 -4.12
C VAL A 46 -7.88 -5.89 -4.78
N LEU A 47 -9.10 -5.38 -4.63
CA LEU A 47 -9.40 -3.99 -4.99
C LEU A 47 -8.96 -3.06 -3.86
N THR A 48 -8.26 -1.99 -4.23
CA THR A 48 -7.88 -0.90 -3.33
C THR A 48 -8.30 0.42 -3.94
N LEU A 49 -8.51 1.43 -3.11
CA LEU A 49 -8.78 2.79 -3.55
C LEU A 49 -7.61 3.70 -3.15
N GLU A 50 -7.05 4.41 -4.12
CA GLU A 50 -6.02 5.42 -3.90
C GLU A 50 -6.59 6.82 -4.17
N GLY A 51 -6.91 7.53 -3.09
CA GLY A 51 -7.57 8.83 -3.13
C GLY A 51 -9.09 8.75 -2.96
N ALA A 52 -9.60 9.54 -2.02
CA ALA A 52 -11.01 9.57 -1.64
C ALA A 52 -11.88 10.47 -2.55
N GLU A 53 -11.32 10.98 -3.65
CA GLU A 53 -12.01 11.89 -4.57
C GLU A 53 -13.23 11.25 -5.22
N SER A 54 -13.23 9.92 -5.36
CA SER A 54 -14.30 9.17 -6.02
C SER A 54 -15.62 9.30 -5.31
N PHE A 55 -15.68 9.12 -4.00
CA PHE A 55 -16.92 9.21 -3.25
C PHE A 55 -17.21 10.61 -2.68
N GLY A 56 -16.20 11.51 -2.65
CA GLY A 56 -16.35 12.88 -2.14
C GLY A 56 -16.80 12.87 -0.69
N ASN A 57 -18.03 13.37 -0.42
CA ASN A 57 -18.69 13.35 0.90
C ASN A 57 -19.94 12.45 0.91
N ASP A 58 -20.11 11.58 -0.07
CA ASP A 58 -21.27 10.70 -0.21
C ASP A 58 -20.95 9.30 0.35
N PHE A 59 -21.37 9.04 1.58
CA PHE A 59 -21.19 7.75 2.22
C PHE A 59 -21.94 6.60 1.53
N THR A 60 -22.97 6.88 0.70
CA THR A 60 -23.62 5.85 -0.11
C THR A 60 -22.67 5.31 -1.17
N LYS A 61 -21.84 6.18 -1.78
CA LYS A 61 -20.78 5.76 -2.71
C LYS A 61 -19.68 4.98 -1.98
N LEU A 62 -19.31 5.40 -0.79
CA LEU A 62 -18.34 4.67 0.04
C LEU A 62 -18.85 3.26 0.40
N GLU A 63 -20.12 3.12 0.78
CA GLU A 63 -20.74 1.81 1.01
C GLU A 63 -20.67 0.91 -0.24
N GLN A 64 -20.94 1.46 -1.42
CA GLN A 64 -20.85 0.71 -2.67
C GLN A 64 -19.41 0.22 -2.93
N LEU A 65 -18.37 1.00 -2.58
CA LEU A 65 -16.97 0.55 -2.71
C LEU A 65 -16.69 -0.66 -1.81
N TYR A 66 -17.20 -0.65 -0.58
CA TYR A 66 -17.09 -1.82 0.30
C TYR A 66 -17.83 -3.04 -0.27
N ASP A 67 -19.02 -2.84 -0.84
CA ASP A 67 -19.81 -3.92 -1.47
C ASP A 67 -19.12 -4.49 -2.71
N PHE A 68 -18.37 -3.69 -3.47
CA PHE A 68 -17.48 -4.16 -4.54
C PHE A 68 -16.29 -4.95 -4.03
N GLY A 69 -16.01 -4.91 -2.74
CA GLY A 69 -14.90 -5.61 -2.10
C GLY A 69 -13.59 -4.82 -2.08
N VAL A 70 -13.66 -3.50 -1.99
CA VAL A 70 -12.48 -2.66 -1.69
C VAL A 70 -12.03 -2.96 -0.26
N LEU A 71 -10.78 -3.40 -0.12
CA LEU A 71 -10.20 -3.83 1.17
C LEU A 71 -9.12 -2.89 1.72
N SER A 72 -8.77 -1.86 0.97
CA SER A 72 -7.87 -0.80 1.43
C SER A 72 -8.26 0.54 0.83
N ILE A 73 -8.19 1.59 1.63
CA ILE A 73 -8.46 2.97 1.20
C ILE A 73 -7.32 3.88 1.66
N GLY A 74 -6.62 4.49 0.69
CA GLY A 74 -5.78 5.67 0.86
C GLY A 74 -6.62 6.93 0.72
N LEU A 75 -6.55 7.84 1.70
CA LEU A 75 -7.42 9.03 1.70
C LEU A 75 -7.04 10.05 0.62
N THR A 76 -5.75 10.14 0.28
CA THR A 76 -5.28 11.08 -0.73
C THR A 76 -4.32 10.41 -1.70
N TRP A 77 -4.23 10.97 -2.90
CA TRP A 77 -3.00 10.94 -3.67
C TRP A 77 -2.11 12.11 -3.21
N ASN A 78 -1.35 12.78 -4.07
CA ASN A 78 -0.37 13.80 -3.64
C ASN A 78 -1.00 15.12 -3.16
N ASN A 79 -2.19 15.46 -3.64
CA ASN A 79 -2.85 16.74 -3.34
C ASN A 79 -3.88 16.60 -2.22
N ALA A 80 -4.36 17.75 -1.72
CA ALA A 80 -5.47 17.78 -0.76
C ALA A 80 -6.80 17.41 -1.42
N ASN A 81 -7.65 16.77 -0.64
CA ASN A 81 -9.06 16.56 -0.99
C ASN A 81 -9.97 16.84 0.22
N LEU A 82 -11.22 16.38 0.18
CA LEU A 82 -12.17 16.60 1.27
C LEU A 82 -11.82 15.85 2.56
N CYS A 83 -10.97 14.81 2.49
CA CYS A 83 -10.62 13.95 3.63
C CYS A 83 -9.33 14.39 4.33
N ALA A 84 -8.32 14.82 3.59
CA ALA A 84 -6.98 15.07 4.14
C ALA A 84 -6.12 15.89 3.19
N ASP A 85 -4.98 16.37 3.70
CA ASP A 85 -3.89 16.83 2.86
C ASP A 85 -2.98 15.67 2.46
N GLY A 86 -2.64 15.63 1.16
CA GLY A 86 -1.61 14.75 0.61
C GLY A 86 -0.21 15.33 0.81
N VAL A 87 0.80 14.53 0.52
CA VAL A 87 2.24 14.85 0.71
C VAL A 87 2.70 16.02 -0.16
N GLY A 88 2.02 16.33 -1.26
CA GLY A 88 2.32 17.46 -2.14
C GLY A 88 1.81 18.81 -1.63
N GLU A 89 1.01 18.84 -0.57
CA GLU A 89 0.46 20.07 -0.02
C GLU A 89 1.45 20.79 0.89
N LEU A 90 1.91 21.94 0.46
CA LEU A 90 2.91 22.74 1.22
C LEU A 90 2.42 23.18 2.59
N ARG A 91 1.12 23.39 2.78
CA ARG A 91 0.54 23.76 4.09
C ARG A 91 0.61 22.60 5.10
N GLY A 92 0.64 21.34 4.62
CA GLY A 92 0.81 20.16 5.45
C GLY A 92 -0.23 20.03 6.55
N ALA A 93 -1.51 20.34 6.26
CA ALA A 93 -2.59 20.13 7.21
C ALA A 93 -2.89 18.63 7.37
N GLY A 94 -3.64 18.27 8.42
CA GLY A 94 -3.98 16.90 8.76
C GLY A 94 -5.31 16.45 8.18
N LEU A 95 -5.95 15.51 8.87
CA LEU A 95 -7.27 15.00 8.53
C LEU A 95 -8.35 16.04 8.74
N THR A 96 -9.33 16.04 7.85
CA THR A 96 -10.62 16.73 8.09
C THR A 96 -11.55 15.86 8.96
N SER A 97 -12.68 16.42 9.40
CA SER A 97 -13.72 15.63 10.08
C SER A 97 -14.20 14.48 9.21
N LEU A 98 -14.38 14.71 7.90
CA LEU A 98 -14.77 13.67 6.94
C LEU A 98 -13.73 12.55 6.86
N GLY A 99 -12.44 12.90 6.77
CA GLY A 99 -11.37 11.90 6.74
C GLY A 99 -11.35 11.03 7.99
N LYS A 100 -11.60 11.62 9.17
CA LYS A 100 -11.74 10.85 10.42
C LYS A 100 -12.94 9.90 10.40
N GLU A 101 -14.07 10.33 9.88
CA GLU A 101 -15.28 9.49 9.74
C GLU A 101 -15.02 8.31 8.79
N VAL A 102 -14.34 8.54 7.67
CA VAL A 102 -13.97 7.47 6.72
C VAL A 102 -13.06 6.42 7.39
N ILE A 103 -12.07 6.83 8.19
CA ILE A 103 -11.21 5.89 8.92
C ILE A 103 -12.03 5.07 9.94
N ILE A 104 -12.98 5.69 10.63
CA ILE A 104 -13.87 5.00 11.56
C ILE A 104 -14.72 3.95 10.82
N GLU A 105 -15.22 4.25 9.62
CA GLU A 105 -15.94 3.26 8.80
C GLU A 105 -15.02 2.15 8.31
N ASN A 106 -13.78 2.45 7.88
CA ASN A 106 -12.78 1.45 7.56
C ASN A 106 -12.54 0.48 8.72
N ASN A 107 -12.37 0.99 9.95
CA ASN A 107 -12.18 0.17 11.15
C ASN A 107 -13.35 -0.81 11.37
N LYS A 108 -14.60 -0.31 11.31
CA LYS A 108 -15.81 -1.14 11.47
C LYS A 108 -15.89 -2.27 10.45
N ARG A 109 -15.46 -2.00 9.22
CA ARG A 109 -15.51 -2.95 8.10
C ARG A 109 -14.24 -3.77 7.93
N LYS A 110 -13.22 -3.52 8.77
CA LYS A 110 -11.91 -4.18 8.70
C LYS A 110 -11.21 -3.95 7.34
N VAL A 111 -11.41 -2.76 6.78
CA VAL A 111 -10.71 -2.25 5.60
C VAL A 111 -9.45 -1.55 6.07
N LEU A 112 -8.33 -1.80 5.40
CA LEU A 112 -7.05 -1.19 5.76
C LEU A 112 -7.07 0.30 5.39
N THR A 113 -6.52 1.14 6.27
CA THR A 113 -6.25 2.54 5.96
C THR A 113 -4.80 2.67 5.49
N ASP A 114 -4.62 3.10 4.25
CA ASP A 114 -3.30 3.30 3.64
C ASP A 114 -2.80 4.71 3.95
N VAL A 115 -1.57 4.79 4.48
CA VAL A 115 -0.92 6.06 4.80
C VAL A 115 0.07 6.53 3.73
N SER A 116 0.25 5.76 2.64
CA SER A 116 1.00 6.24 1.48
C SER A 116 0.33 7.50 0.93
N HIS A 117 1.13 8.45 0.45
CA HIS A 117 0.70 9.76 -0.04
C HIS A 117 0.17 10.75 1.00
N LEU A 118 -0.08 10.39 2.23
CA LEU A 118 -0.52 11.35 3.24
C LEU A 118 0.56 12.40 3.55
N SER A 119 0.15 13.64 3.85
CA SER A 119 1.03 14.60 4.49
C SER A 119 1.52 14.06 5.84
N GLU A 120 2.64 14.57 6.34
CA GLU A 120 3.16 14.11 7.63
C GLU A 120 2.13 14.25 8.76
N LYS A 121 1.40 15.37 8.80
CA LYS A 121 0.36 15.56 9.81
C LYS A 121 -0.83 14.62 9.60
N SER A 122 -1.27 14.40 8.35
CA SER A 122 -2.33 13.43 8.05
C SER A 122 -1.92 12.00 8.45
N PHE A 123 -0.64 11.65 8.29
CA PHE A 123 -0.11 10.37 8.78
C PHE A 123 -0.29 10.22 10.28
N TRP A 124 0.14 11.22 11.08
CA TRP A 124 0.03 11.16 12.53
C TRP A 124 -1.43 11.15 13.00
N ASP A 125 -2.27 11.99 12.42
CA ASP A 125 -3.71 12.00 12.73
C ASP A 125 -4.38 10.64 12.39
N THR A 126 -3.94 9.99 11.30
CA THR A 126 -4.44 8.66 10.90
C THR A 126 -4.02 7.60 11.90
N LEU A 127 -2.77 7.61 12.35
CA LEU A 127 -2.25 6.65 13.30
C LEU A 127 -3.00 6.67 14.63
N GLU A 128 -3.52 7.82 15.04
CA GLU A 128 -4.33 7.93 16.26
C GLU A 128 -5.67 7.18 16.16
N ILE A 129 -6.28 7.11 14.96
CA ILE A 129 -7.67 6.67 14.76
C ILE A 129 -7.74 5.28 14.13
N ALA A 130 -6.86 4.98 13.15
CA ALA A 130 -6.93 3.74 12.37
C ALA A 130 -6.54 2.53 13.21
N ASP A 131 -7.38 1.49 13.22
CA ASP A 131 -7.07 0.21 13.85
C ASP A 131 -6.17 -0.66 12.96
N TYR A 132 -6.36 -0.58 11.64
CA TYR A 132 -5.66 -1.38 10.63
C TYR A 132 -4.98 -0.45 9.63
N VAL A 133 -3.69 -0.23 9.80
CA VAL A 133 -2.92 0.77 9.05
C VAL A 133 -1.71 0.15 8.38
N PHE A 134 -1.42 0.59 7.16
CA PHE A 134 -0.18 0.24 6.47
C PHE A 134 0.23 1.33 5.47
N ALA A 135 1.47 1.31 5.04
CA ALA A 135 1.95 2.08 3.90
C ALA A 135 2.07 1.12 2.71
N SER A 136 1.16 1.20 1.75
CA SER A 136 1.08 0.26 0.63
C SER A 136 2.28 0.35 -0.32
N HIS A 137 2.91 1.54 -0.43
CA HIS A 137 4.05 1.78 -1.30
C HIS A 137 4.86 3.00 -0.83
N SER A 138 5.79 2.77 0.09
CA SER A 138 6.69 3.79 0.65
C SER A 138 8.04 3.17 1.02
N ASN A 139 9.08 3.99 1.15
CA ASN A 139 10.42 3.58 1.56
C ASN A 139 10.89 4.35 2.80
N ALA A 140 12.15 4.13 3.23
CA ALA A 140 12.74 4.81 4.38
C ALA A 140 13.36 6.16 3.97
N LYS A 141 12.94 7.26 4.60
CA LYS A 141 13.39 8.63 4.31
C LYS A 141 14.86 8.85 4.65
N THR A 142 15.37 8.15 5.66
CA THR A 142 16.80 8.21 6.04
C THR A 142 17.70 7.67 4.92
N ILE A 143 17.25 6.69 4.14
CA ILE A 143 18.02 6.14 3.01
C ILE A 143 17.84 7.01 1.75
N CYS A 144 16.64 7.48 1.49
CA CYS A 144 16.33 8.36 0.37
C CYS A 144 15.41 9.50 0.85
N PRO A 145 15.92 10.75 0.96
CA PRO A 145 15.19 11.87 1.60
C PRO A 145 14.09 12.46 0.71
N HIS A 146 13.26 11.58 0.14
CA HIS A 146 12.10 11.98 -0.67
C HIS A 146 10.87 12.19 0.24
N PRO A 147 10.00 13.19 -0.03
CA PRO A 147 8.79 13.43 0.78
C PRO A 147 7.84 12.23 0.89
N ARG A 148 7.79 11.38 -0.14
CA ARG A 148 6.96 10.17 -0.18
C ARG A 148 7.45 9.05 0.74
N ASN A 149 8.68 9.14 1.25
CA ASN A 149 9.26 8.16 2.16
C ASN A 149 8.96 8.50 3.62
N LEU A 150 8.85 7.48 4.46
CA LEU A 150 8.55 7.61 5.88
C LEU A 150 9.82 7.87 6.71
N SER A 151 9.74 8.76 7.68
CA SER A 151 10.82 8.98 8.65
C SER A 151 10.97 7.79 9.60
N ASP A 152 12.09 7.72 10.32
CA ASP A 152 12.35 6.66 11.30
C ASP A 152 11.31 6.69 12.44
N GLU A 153 10.84 7.88 12.82
CA GLU A 153 9.80 8.07 13.81
C GLU A 153 8.46 7.53 13.30
N GLN A 154 8.11 7.84 12.05
CA GLN A 154 6.90 7.32 11.42
C GLN A 154 6.94 5.78 11.29
N LEU A 155 8.07 5.22 10.87
CA LEU A 155 8.27 3.78 10.76
C LEU A 155 8.10 3.08 12.12
N LYS A 156 8.77 3.58 13.16
CA LYS A 156 8.65 3.02 14.52
C LYS A 156 7.22 3.09 15.05
N ALA A 157 6.54 4.22 14.85
CA ALA A 157 5.15 4.38 15.27
C ALA A 157 4.20 3.44 14.50
N LEU A 158 4.43 3.26 13.20
CA LEU A 158 3.69 2.31 12.37
C LEU A 158 3.85 0.88 12.88
N PHE A 159 5.08 0.46 13.21
CA PHE A 159 5.35 -0.88 13.74
C PHE A 159 4.76 -1.09 15.15
N GLN A 160 4.82 -0.09 16.02
CA GLN A 160 4.18 -0.12 17.35
C GLN A 160 2.66 -0.30 17.26
N LYS A 161 2.05 0.24 16.20
CA LYS A 161 0.62 0.06 15.89
C LYS A 161 0.31 -1.32 15.29
N GLY A 162 1.33 -2.13 15.00
CA GLY A 162 1.19 -3.40 14.26
C GLY A 162 1.05 -3.23 12.75
N GLY A 163 1.24 -2.02 12.25
CA GLY A 163 1.12 -1.70 10.83
C GLY A 163 2.32 -2.15 10.01
N HIS A 164 2.21 -2.08 8.69
CA HIS A 164 3.19 -2.56 7.73
C HIS A 164 3.68 -1.47 6.79
N ILE A 165 4.91 -1.62 6.29
CA ILE A 165 5.45 -0.87 5.16
C ILE A 165 5.74 -1.81 4.00
N HIS A 166 5.22 -1.48 2.81
CA HIS A 166 5.52 -2.18 1.58
C HIS A 166 6.42 -1.31 0.72
N LEU A 167 7.59 -1.84 0.36
CA LEU A 167 8.60 -1.07 -0.37
C LEU A 167 8.14 -0.81 -1.80
N VAL A 168 8.18 0.45 -2.20
CA VAL A 168 7.92 0.88 -3.57
C VAL A 168 9.19 0.75 -4.41
N PHE A 169 9.02 0.38 -5.69
CA PHE A 169 10.14 0.17 -6.61
C PHE A 169 10.39 1.36 -7.53
N TYR A 170 9.74 2.51 -7.28
CA TYR A 170 10.00 3.72 -8.04
C TYR A 170 11.42 4.26 -7.77
N PRO A 171 12.31 4.33 -8.79
CA PRO A 171 13.72 4.67 -8.59
C PRO A 171 13.96 5.94 -7.81
N THR A 172 13.16 6.98 -8.05
CA THR A 172 13.27 8.28 -7.36
C THR A 172 13.05 8.18 -5.85
N PHE A 173 12.22 7.20 -5.38
CA PHE A 173 11.97 6.97 -3.96
C PHE A 173 12.95 5.97 -3.35
N VAL A 174 13.68 5.23 -4.18
CA VAL A 174 14.72 4.30 -3.75
C VAL A 174 16.07 5.01 -3.61
N LYS A 175 16.49 5.77 -4.62
CA LYS A 175 17.77 6.49 -4.60
C LYS A 175 17.72 7.74 -5.47
N MET A 176 17.59 8.90 -4.86
CA MET A 176 17.63 10.18 -5.59
C MET A 176 18.99 10.41 -6.25
N ASN A 177 18.96 11.07 -7.41
CA ASN A 177 20.15 11.48 -8.19
C ASN A 177 21.06 10.32 -8.64
N GLU A 178 20.57 9.08 -8.62
CA GLU A 178 21.28 7.91 -9.13
C GLU A 178 20.77 7.57 -10.55
N LYS A 179 21.68 7.48 -11.53
CA LYS A 179 21.32 7.17 -12.92
C LYS A 179 20.82 5.75 -13.12
N LYS A 180 21.23 4.84 -12.24
CA LYS A 180 20.92 3.40 -12.35
C LYS A 180 20.63 2.85 -10.96
N VAL A 181 19.38 2.90 -10.59
CA VAL A 181 18.92 2.31 -9.34
C VAL A 181 18.83 0.79 -9.51
N SER A 182 19.42 0.06 -8.58
CA SER A 182 19.50 -1.41 -8.59
C SER A 182 18.78 -2.02 -7.40
N ILE A 183 18.60 -3.34 -7.41
CA ILE A 183 18.05 -4.12 -6.28
C ILE A 183 18.88 -3.91 -4.99
N GLY A 184 20.21 -3.70 -5.10
CA GLY A 184 21.05 -3.38 -3.94
C GLY A 184 20.58 -2.14 -3.17
N HIS A 185 20.07 -1.12 -3.86
CA HIS A 185 19.51 0.06 -3.19
C HIS A 185 18.19 -0.24 -2.48
N LEU A 186 17.38 -1.21 -2.94
CA LEU A 186 16.22 -1.71 -2.18
C LEU A 186 16.65 -2.49 -0.93
N VAL A 187 17.77 -3.23 -1.02
CA VAL A 187 18.36 -3.91 0.15
C VAL A 187 18.78 -2.90 1.22
N ASP A 188 19.33 -1.74 0.85
CA ASP A 188 19.65 -0.67 1.82
C ASP A 188 18.41 -0.23 2.62
N HIS A 189 17.25 -0.12 1.97
CA HIS A 189 15.99 0.19 2.66
C HIS A 189 15.53 -0.94 3.57
N ILE A 190 15.61 -2.20 3.12
CA ILE A 190 15.23 -3.38 3.91
C ILE A 190 16.09 -3.45 5.17
N ASP A 191 17.40 -3.31 5.04
CA ASP A 191 18.35 -3.35 6.17
C ASP A 191 18.06 -2.24 7.18
N HIS A 192 17.83 -1.02 6.69
CA HIS A 192 17.49 0.10 7.56
C HIS A 192 16.18 -0.14 8.31
N ILE A 193 15.12 -0.55 7.61
CA ILE A 193 13.82 -0.85 8.21
C ILE A 193 13.93 -2.00 9.23
N CYS A 194 14.68 -3.04 8.92
CA CYS A 194 14.97 -4.13 9.86
C CYS A 194 15.71 -3.63 11.11
N SER A 195 16.67 -2.70 10.96
CA SER A 195 17.41 -2.11 12.08
C SER A 195 16.51 -1.31 13.06
N LEU A 196 15.37 -0.81 12.56
CA LEU A 196 14.35 -0.12 13.35
C LEU A 196 13.32 -1.07 14.01
N GLY A 197 13.48 -2.40 13.85
CA GLY A 197 12.56 -3.42 14.36
C GLY A 197 11.52 -3.88 13.34
N GLY A 198 11.63 -3.48 12.08
CA GLY A 198 10.63 -3.72 11.04
C GLY A 198 10.66 -5.10 10.38
N LEU A 199 11.49 -6.07 10.83
CA LEU A 199 11.63 -7.39 10.21
C LEU A 199 10.29 -8.08 9.91
N HIS A 200 9.32 -7.95 10.80
CA HIS A 200 7.99 -8.55 10.69
C HIS A 200 6.93 -7.64 10.05
N HIS A 201 7.34 -6.44 9.60
CA HIS A 201 6.46 -5.38 9.12
C HIS A 201 6.74 -4.98 7.66
N ILE A 202 7.64 -5.69 6.98
CA ILE A 202 8.01 -5.41 5.58
C ILE A 202 7.17 -6.27 4.63
N GLY A 203 6.72 -5.64 3.53
CA GLY A 203 6.21 -6.26 2.31
C GLY A 203 6.75 -5.57 1.07
N PHE A 204 6.23 -5.92 -0.11
CA PHE A 204 6.56 -5.29 -1.38
C PHE A 204 5.32 -4.65 -2.01
N GLY A 205 5.39 -3.36 -2.29
CA GLY A 205 4.37 -2.55 -2.93
C GLY A 205 4.95 -1.91 -4.20
N SER A 206 5.25 -2.75 -5.18
CA SER A 206 6.07 -2.44 -6.37
C SER A 206 5.59 -1.25 -7.17
N ASP A 207 4.29 -1.01 -7.24
CA ASP A 207 3.65 0.09 -7.98
C ASP A 207 3.92 0.05 -9.50
N PHE A 208 4.05 -1.16 -10.10
CA PHE A 208 4.50 -1.33 -11.48
C PHE A 208 3.66 -0.57 -12.52
N ASP A 209 2.34 -0.46 -12.32
CA ASP A 209 1.47 0.23 -13.27
C ASP A 209 1.30 1.74 -12.96
N GLY A 210 1.79 2.18 -11.78
CA GLY A 210 1.76 3.58 -11.34
C GLY A 210 3.07 4.34 -11.56
N ILE A 211 4.13 3.67 -12.07
CA ILE A 211 5.46 4.24 -12.24
C ILE A 211 5.93 4.16 -13.70
N ASP A 212 6.71 5.13 -14.13
CA ASP A 212 7.24 5.26 -15.50
C ASP A 212 8.75 4.96 -15.62
N GLU A 213 9.43 4.80 -14.49
CA GLU A 213 10.82 4.38 -14.38
C GLU A 213 10.95 3.15 -13.49
N PHE A 214 11.98 2.33 -13.72
CA PHE A 214 12.11 1.03 -13.06
C PHE A 214 13.49 0.82 -12.44
N VAL A 215 13.52 0.15 -11.30
CA VAL A 215 14.75 -0.44 -10.75
C VAL A 215 15.28 -1.48 -11.74
N GLN A 216 16.59 -1.45 -12.01
CA GLN A 216 17.21 -2.38 -12.96
C GLN A 216 16.90 -3.85 -12.62
N GLY A 217 16.33 -4.56 -13.58
CA GLY A 217 15.90 -5.94 -13.41
C GLY A 217 14.55 -6.13 -12.73
N LEU A 218 13.81 -5.03 -12.47
CA LEU A 218 12.45 -5.03 -11.90
C LEU A 218 11.51 -4.18 -12.75
N GLU A 219 11.41 -4.48 -14.04
CA GLU A 219 10.61 -3.71 -14.98
C GLU A 219 9.11 -4.07 -14.97
N ASN A 220 8.74 -5.20 -14.39
CA ASN A 220 7.35 -5.68 -14.28
C ASN A 220 7.24 -6.87 -13.32
N ALA A 221 6.01 -7.32 -13.04
CA ALA A 221 5.72 -8.40 -12.11
C ALA A 221 6.37 -9.75 -12.46
N ALA A 222 6.66 -10.03 -13.74
CA ALA A 222 7.37 -11.26 -14.15
C ALA A 222 8.82 -11.31 -13.64
N LYS A 223 9.35 -10.20 -13.13
CA LYS A 223 10.68 -10.11 -12.54
C LYS A 223 10.74 -10.47 -11.05
N TYR A 224 9.62 -10.72 -10.40
CA TYR A 224 9.63 -11.14 -8.98
C TYR A 224 10.48 -12.38 -8.71
N PRO A 225 10.46 -13.46 -9.52
CA PRO A 225 11.38 -14.60 -9.29
C PRO A 225 12.83 -14.19 -9.24
N TYR A 226 13.25 -13.34 -10.18
CA TYR A 226 14.63 -12.81 -10.20
C TYR A 226 14.92 -11.94 -8.96
N PHE A 227 13.98 -11.09 -8.56
CA PHE A 227 14.11 -10.28 -7.35
C PHE A 227 14.30 -11.15 -6.11
N ILE A 228 13.52 -12.20 -5.94
CA ILE A 228 13.65 -13.16 -4.83
C ILE A 228 15.03 -13.84 -4.84
N GLU A 229 15.52 -14.26 -6.01
CA GLU A 229 16.87 -14.82 -6.14
C GLU A 229 17.97 -13.82 -5.73
N GLN A 230 17.81 -12.54 -6.05
CA GLN A 230 18.76 -11.52 -5.61
C GLN A 230 18.70 -11.32 -4.08
N LEU A 231 17.53 -11.29 -3.47
CA LEU A 231 17.38 -11.15 -2.02
C LEU A 231 17.98 -12.32 -1.24
N LEU A 232 17.95 -13.56 -1.80
CA LEU A 232 18.56 -14.74 -1.20
C LEU A 232 20.10 -14.64 -1.11
N LYS A 233 20.73 -13.69 -1.77
CA LYS A 233 22.17 -13.41 -1.63
C LYS A 233 22.50 -12.62 -0.37
N TYR A 234 21.50 -11.93 0.21
CA TYR A 234 21.65 -11.05 1.37
C TYR A 234 20.97 -11.61 2.62
N TYR A 235 19.87 -12.35 2.44
CA TYR A 235 19.01 -12.81 3.53
C TYR A 235 18.81 -14.32 3.49
N SER A 236 18.52 -14.91 4.66
CA SER A 236 18.07 -16.29 4.75
C SER A 236 16.73 -16.49 4.00
N GLU A 237 16.46 -17.71 3.55
CA GLU A 237 15.21 -18.06 2.90
C GLU A 237 14.00 -17.71 3.77
N GLU A 238 14.09 -17.90 5.10
CA GLU A 238 13.01 -17.54 6.03
C GLU A 238 12.72 -16.03 6.00
N HIS A 239 13.74 -15.18 6.00
CA HIS A 239 13.55 -13.73 5.93
C HIS A 239 12.98 -13.31 4.56
N VAL A 240 13.46 -13.88 3.47
CA VAL A 240 12.91 -13.58 2.14
C VAL A 240 11.45 -13.99 2.05
N ARG A 241 11.07 -15.17 2.56
CA ARG A 241 9.66 -15.59 2.64
C ARG A 241 8.80 -14.66 3.50
N ARG A 242 9.36 -14.10 4.60
CA ARG A 242 8.67 -13.10 5.40
C ARG A 242 8.38 -11.86 4.61
N PHE A 243 9.36 -11.27 3.96
CA PHE A 243 9.20 -10.05 3.16
C PHE A 243 8.26 -10.27 1.98
N ALA A 244 8.36 -11.41 1.31
CA ALA A 244 7.59 -11.69 0.11
C ALA A 244 6.09 -11.90 0.38
N TYR A 245 5.71 -12.54 1.51
CA TYR A 245 4.30 -12.85 1.78
C TYR A 245 3.93 -13.11 3.25
N LYS A 246 4.79 -13.77 4.06
CA LYS A 246 4.41 -14.22 5.40
C LYS A 246 4.04 -13.07 6.34
N ASN A 247 4.76 -11.95 6.27
CA ASN A 247 4.47 -10.79 7.09
C ASN A 247 3.07 -10.25 6.79
N PHE A 248 2.75 -10.03 5.52
CA PHE A 248 1.46 -9.51 5.13
C PHE A 248 0.32 -10.50 5.45
N LEU A 249 0.51 -11.80 5.20
CA LEU A 249 -0.48 -12.81 5.59
C LEU A 249 -0.74 -12.82 7.10
N SER A 250 0.31 -12.69 7.92
CA SER A 250 0.16 -12.58 9.37
C SER A 250 -0.60 -11.32 9.78
N PHE A 251 -0.31 -10.20 9.12
CA PHE A 251 -0.99 -8.92 9.36
C PHE A 251 -2.47 -9.00 9.05
N ILE A 252 -2.86 -9.43 7.85
CA ILE A 252 -4.28 -9.53 7.47
C ILE A 252 -5.04 -10.58 8.26
N SER A 253 -4.37 -11.65 8.72
CA SER A 253 -4.98 -12.63 9.64
C SER A 253 -5.30 -12.02 10.99
N SER A 254 -4.58 -11.00 11.45
CA SER A 254 -4.90 -10.26 12.68
C SER A 254 -6.08 -9.29 12.50
N VAL A 255 -6.35 -8.84 11.28
CA VAL A 255 -7.51 -8.00 10.95
C VAL A 255 -8.82 -8.79 11.04
N HIS A 256 -8.77 -10.06 10.70
CA HIS A 256 -9.90 -11.01 10.75
C HIS A 256 -9.45 -12.29 11.47
N PRO A 257 -9.44 -12.29 12.81
CA PRO A 257 -9.15 -13.51 13.56
C PRO A 257 -10.24 -14.57 13.39
#